data_88f8c1039941e11332b6869fac15106b
#
_entry.id   88f8c1039941e11332b6869fac15106b
#
_cell.length_a   1.000
_cell.length_b   1.000
_cell.length_c   1.000
_cell.angle_alpha   90.00
_cell.angle_beta   90.00
_cell.angle_gamma   90.00
#
_symmetry.space_group_name_H-M   'P 1'
#
loop_
_entity.id
_entity.type
_entity.pdbx_description
1 polymer ?
#
loop_
_entity_poly.entity_id
_entity_poly.type
_entity_poly.pdbx_seq_one_letter_code
_entity_poly.pdbx_strand_id
1 'polypeptide(L)'
;MNIKKIVCLLMFIILIITISNTVLAVNTEPYHMKLLAVQENGEIYIGSDADLYLELKEGSGRVFLETFPLTKMDTQISTRFAKDIACNHFKLDCNNYDFIYTIKSKSNIIGGPSAGAAISALTTIALMDLEYDKDVTITGTINSGGIVGMVGGVKEKLEAASQVNLKKVLIAKGNSKQKPLAINNETSEEQLDLLNYAKENLSLEVIEVVDLDEVLFHLTGVNFNDKEFEVYEDDQYKEIMQSLQNILCDRTKSLIQEVKEEGVQLNQTEVNKRIEKSINATQKGDYYSAASFCFGNNIYIKSNYYEEMIVSKGKLTTLFKTLEKKTLLLESKIEEEEIKTISDLQTFMVVKERLNDVKQQIKIFNEEKEQALLTDLYSLLGYAEERYFSALSWTQFFSMDGKKLIVDQQRLEQSCLQKVSEAEERHQYVSLFLGDFHIVGIKEKIEIAKQSQI
;
A
#
# COMPACT_ATOMS: atom_id res chain seq x y z
N MET A 1 -57.36 -46.73 -21.06
CA MET A 1 -56.85 -45.54 -20.29
C MET A 1 -57.84 -44.40 -20.52
N ASN A 2 -58.39 -43.84 -19.46
CA ASN A 2 -59.58 -42.95 -19.55
C ASN A 2 -59.13 -41.58 -20.14
N ILE A 3 -59.79 -41.15 -21.24
CA ILE A 3 -59.48 -39.91 -21.98
C ILE A 3 -59.29 -38.71 -21.04
N LYS A 4 -60.06 -38.62 -19.95
CA LYS A 4 -59.93 -37.57 -18.94
C LYS A 4 -58.58 -37.60 -18.22
N LYS A 5 -57.94 -38.77 -17.99
CA LYS A 5 -56.62 -38.88 -17.40
C LYS A 5 -55.53 -38.47 -18.38
N ILE A 6 -55.70 -38.70 -19.67
CA ILE A 6 -54.75 -38.29 -20.71
C ILE A 6 -54.77 -36.75 -20.85
N VAL A 7 -55.95 -36.15 -20.85
CA VAL A 7 -56.11 -34.70 -20.94
C VAL A 7 -55.53 -34.00 -19.70
N CYS A 8 -55.73 -34.54 -18.47
CA CYS A 8 -55.09 -33.98 -17.25
C CYS A 8 -53.59 -34.12 -17.29
N LEU A 9 -53.04 -35.23 -17.78
CA LEU A 9 -51.56 -35.39 -17.88
C LEU A 9 -50.94 -34.43 -18.91
N LEU A 10 -51.60 -34.20 -20.03
CA LEU A 10 -51.17 -33.23 -21.05
C LEU A 10 -51.25 -31.80 -20.53
N MET A 11 -52.28 -31.41 -19.79
CA MET A 11 -52.36 -30.09 -19.15
C MET A 11 -51.25 -29.91 -18.11
N PHE A 12 -50.91 -30.94 -17.33
CA PHE A 12 -49.83 -30.87 -16.35
C PHE A 12 -48.45 -30.74 -17.00
N ILE A 13 -48.23 -31.45 -18.14
CA ILE A 13 -47.00 -31.34 -18.93
C ILE A 13 -46.88 -29.93 -19.56
N ILE A 14 -47.97 -29.38 -20.09
CA ILE A 14 -47.99 -28.01 -20.64
C ILE A 14 -47.74 -26.99 -19.55
N LEU A 15 -48.27 -27.16 -18.33
CA LEU A 15 -48.04 -26.30 -17.19
C LEU A 15 -46.58 -26.35 -16.73
N ILE A 16 -45.94 -27.53 -16.72
CA ILE A 16 -44.52 -27.70 -16.40
C ILE A 16 -43.64 -27.03 -17.47
N ILE A 17 -43.96 -27.14 -18.74
CA ILE A 17 -43.24 -26.54 -19.86
C ILE A 17 -43.35 -25.00 -19.83
N THR A 18 -44.47 -24.43 -19.40
CA THR A 18 -44.63 -22.97 -19.27
C THR A 18 -43.91 -22.39 -18.06
N ILE A 19 -43.74 -23.15 -16.98
CA ILE A 19 -42.97 -22.73 -15.79
C ILE A 19 -41.47 -22.83 -16.06
N SER A 20 -40.99 -23.71 -16.94
CA SER A 20 -39.57 -23.90 -17.24
C SER A 20 -38.95 -22.81 -18.13
N ASN A 21 -39.75 -21.91 -18.70
CA ASN A 21 -39.25 -20.90 -19.65
C ASN A 21 -39.17 -19.48 -19.09
N THR A 22 -39.40 -19.26 -17.80
CA THR A 22 -39.05 -17.98 -17.15
C THR A 22 -37.66 -18.08 -16.55
N VAL A 23 -36.64 -18.37 -17.35
CA VAL A 23 -35.32 -17.82 -17.08
C VAL A 23 -35.47 -16.32 -17.34
N LEU A 24 -35.84 -15.59 -16.33
CA LEU A 24 -35.61 -14.14 -16.29
C LEU A 24 -34.09 -13.96 -16.50
N ALA A 25 -33.70 -13.67 -17.75
CA ALA A 25 -32.45 -13.03 -18.00
C ALA A 25 -32.57 -11.71 -17.23
N VAL A 26 -32.00 -11.67 -16.04
CA VAL A 26 -31.77 -10.39 -15.33
C VAL A 26 -30.76 -9.66 -16.20
N ASN A 27 -31.30 -8.90 -17.16
CA ASN A 27 -30.52 -7.93 -17.91
C ASN A 27 -30.25 -6.78 -16.92
N THR A 28 -29.34 -6.99 -16.01
CA THR A 28 -28.82 -5.90 -15.21
C THR A 28 -27.99 -5.05 -16.16
N GLU A 29 -28.45 -3.84 -16.42
CA GLU A 29 -27.64 -2.85 -17.14
C GLU A 29 -26.28 -2.74 -16.41
N PRO A 30 -25.15 -2.65 -17.14
CA PRO A 30 -23.86 -2.50 -16.50
C PRO A 30 -23.83 -1.20 -15.66
N TYR A 31 -23.18 -1.26 -14.51
CA TYR A 31 -22.91 -0.04 -13.74
C TYR A 31 -22.07 0.90 -14.59
N HIS A 32 -22.35 2.19 -14.55
CA HIS A 32 -21.73 3.18 -15.44
C HIS A 32 -21.30 4.43 -14.70
N MET A 33 -20.10 4.92 -14.99
CA MET A 33 -19.61 6.22 -14.48
C MET A 33 -18.79 6.92 -15.57
N LYS A 34 -18.92 8.24 -15.66
CA LYS A 34 -18.05 9.06 -16.51
C LYS A 34 -16.67 9.17 -15.88
N LEU A 35 -15.62 9.03 -16.69
CA LEU A 35 -14.25 9.32 -16.34
C LEU A 35 -13.79 10.62 -17.01
N LEU A 36 -12.84 11.30 -16.38
CA LEU A 36 -12.25 12.53 -16.89
C LEU A 36 -10.77 12.33 -17.20
N ALA A 37 -10.37 12.70 -18.38
CA ALA A 37 -9.00 12.56 -18.87
C ALA A 37 -8.48 13.87 -19.47
N VAL A 38 -7.18 13.93 -19.68
CA VAL A 38 -6.50 15.01 -20.39
C VAL A 38 -5.75 14.41 -21.56
N GLN A 39 -5.84 15.03 -22.71
CA GLN A 39 -5.08 14.66 -23.91
C GLN A 39 -4.25 15.84 -24.38
N GLU A 40 -3.10 15.55 -24.96
CA GLU A 40 -2.25 16.51 -25.62
C GLU A 40 -2.77 16.76 -27.04
N ASN A 41 -2.95 18.03 -27.39
CA ASN A 41 -3.38 18.44 -28.72
C ASN A 41 -2.47 19.57 -29.22
N GLY A 42 -1.38 19.21 -29.86
CA GLY A 42 -0.35 20.17 -30.26
C GLY A 42 0.37 20.78 -29.07
N GLU A 43 0.23 22.08 -28.89
CA GLU A 43 0.90 22.84 -27.81
C GLU A 43 0.00 23.04 -26.57
N ILE A 44 -1.22 22.47 -26.54
CA ILE A 44 -2.17 22.66 -25.45
C ILE A 44 -2.69 21.31 -24.93
N TYR A 45 -3.07 21.30 -23.65
CA TYR A 45 -3.82 20.20 -23.04
C TYR A 45 -5.31 20.46 -23.12
N ILE A 46 -6.07 19.45 -23.53
CA ILE A 46 -7.53 19.50 -23.64
C ILE A 46 -8.13 18.40 -22.78
N GLY A 47 -9.17 18.74 -22.03
CA GLY A 47 -9.97 17.76 -21.29
C GLY A 47 -10.80 16.89 -22.22
N SER A 48 -10.98 15.64 -21.83
CA SER A 48 -11.86 14.69 -22.51
C SER A 48 -12.58 13.80 -21.52
N ASP A 49 -13.70 13.22 -21.93
CA ASP A 49 -14.45 12.24 -21.17
C ASP A 49 -14.24 10.82 -21.69
N ALA A 50 -14.49 9.86 -20.82
CA ALA A 50 -14.62 8.45 -21.17
C ALA A 50 -15.77 7.83 -20.39
N ASP A 51 -16.28 6.71 -20.88
CA ASP A 51 -17.31 5.90 -20.22
C ASP A 51 -16.67 4.68 -19.58
N LEU A 52 -16.85 4.52 -18.29
CA LEU A 52 -16.51 3.32 -17.53
C LEU A 52 -17.76 2.51 -17.28
N TYR A 53 -17.75 1.27 -17.70
CA TYR A 53 -18.80 0.28 -17.40
C TYR A 53 -18.20 -0.84 -16.56
N LEU A 54 -19.02 -1.38 -15.65
CA LEU A 54 -18.68 -2.55 -14.85
C LEU A 54 -19.84 -3.55 -14.89
N GLU A 55 -19.53 -4.77 -15.27
CA GLU A 55 -20.40 -5.93 -15.11
C GLU A 55 -19.78 -6.90 -14.10
N LEU A 56 -20.61 -7.42 -13.19
CA LEU A 56 -20.24 -8.50 -12.28
C LEU A 56 -20.85 -9.80 -12.80
N LYS A 57 -20.04 -10.85 -12.86
CA LYS A 57 -20.46 -12.21 -13.18
C LYS A 57 -20.02 -13.15 -12.06
N GLU A 58 -20.77 -14.21 -11.80
CA GLU A 58 -20.28 -15.27 -10.92
C GLU A 58 -18.94 -15.78 -11.42
N GLY A 59 -17.96 -15.90 -10.52
CA GLY A 59 -16.59 -16.19 -10.93
C GLY A 59 -15.63 -16.48 -9.79
N SER A 60 -14.38 -16.06 -9.94
CA SER A 60 -13.28 -16.38 -9.02
C SER A 60 -12.36 -15.20 -8.71
N GLY A 61 -12.86 -13.97 -8.79
CA GLY A 61 -12.11 -12.76 -8.47
C GLY A 61 -11.31 -12.18 -9.64
N ARG A 62 -11.47 -12.71 -10.86
CA ARG A 62 -10.68 -12.27 -12.02
C ARG A 62 -11.14 -10.90 -12.51
N VAL A 63 -10.16 -10.13 -13.03
CA VAL A 63 -10.41 -8.84 -13.65
C VAL A 63 -10.19 -8.95 -15.15
N PHE A 64 -11.23 -8.64 -15.92
CA PHE A 64 -11.20 -8.48 -17.35
C PHE A 64 -11.31 -7.00 -17.69
N LEU A 65 -10.45 -6.51 -18.57
CA LEU A 65 -10.46 -5.13 -19.01
C LEU A 65 -10.56 -5.07 -20.53
N GLU A 66 -11.70 -4.54 -20.99
CA GLU A 66 -11.92 -4.18 -22.39
C GLU A 66 -11.75 -2.67 -22.54
N THR A 67 -10.96 -2.24 -23.51
CA THR A 67 -10.73 -0.82 -23.75
C THR A 67 -10.86 -0.47 -25.22
N PHE A 68 -11.51 0.64 -25.48
CA PHE A 68 -11.59 1.22 -26.81
C PHE A 68 -11.36 2.74 -26.73
N PRO A 69 -10.24 3.20 -27.27
CA PRO A 69 -9.12 2.51 -27.90
C PRO A 69 -8.19 1.79 -26.88
N LEU A 70 -6.97 1.43 -27.32
CA LEU A 70 -6.01 0.75 -26.47
C LEU A 70 -5.64 1.58 -25.24
N THR A 71 -5.34 0.91 -24.14
CA THR A 71 -4.92 1.55 -22.90
C THR A 71 -3.45 1.27 -22.60
N LYS A 72 -2.82 2.21 -21.89
CA LYS A 72 -1.47 2.03 -21.36
C LYS A 72 -1.47 1.03 -20.20
N MET A 73 -0.27 0.51 -19.89
CA MET A 73 -0.09 -0.45 -18.79
C MET A 73 -0.50 0.11 -17.42
N ASP A 74 -0.26 1.40 -17.20
CA ASP A 74 -0.64 2.10 -15.97
C ASP A 74 -2.14 2.03 -15.66
N THR A 75 -2.99 2.17 -16.69
CA THR A 75 -4.46 2.02 -16.52
C THR A 75 -4.84 0.57 -16.18
N GLN A 76 -4.17 -0.41 -16.78
CA GLN A 76 -4.43 -1.83 -16.48
C GLN A 76 -4.08 -2.18 -15.04
N ILE A 77 -2.91 -1.73 -14.57
CA ILE A 77 -2.45 -1.92 -13.20
C ILE A 77 -3.38 -1.21 -12.22
N SER A 78 -3.70 0.06 -12.49
CA SER A 78 -4.57 0.85 -11.61
C SER A 78 -5.99 0.27 -11.50
N THR A 79 -6.52 -0.33 -12.57
CA THR A 79 -7.84 -0.99 -12.54
C THR A 79 -7.85 -2.19 -11.59
N ARG A 80 -6.84 -3.06 -11.67
CA ARG A 80 -6.71 -4.21 -10.75
C ARG A 80 -6.54 -3.75 -9.32
N PHE A 81 -5.66 -2.79 -9.09
CA PHE A 81 -5.40 -2.23 -7.78
C PHE A 81 -6.64 -1.55 -7.17
N ALA A 82 -7.38 -0.76 -7.96
CA ALA A 82 -8.60 -0.10 -7.52
C ALA A 82 -9.70 -1.09 -7.09
N LYS A 83 -9.84 -2.21 -7.82
CA LYS A 83 -10.73 -3.31 -7.43
C LYS A 83 -10.32 -3.90 -6.08
N ASP A 84 -9.03 -4.20 -5.89
CA ASP A 84 -8.53 -4.76 -4.64
C ASP A 84 -8.71 -3.81 -3.46
N ILE A 85 -8.55 -2.49 -3.67
CA ILE A 85 -8.84 -1.46 -2.66
C ILE A 85 -10.32 -1.52 -2.25
N ALA A 86 -11.26 -1.52 -3.19
CA ALA A 86 -12.69 -1.60 -2.89
C ALA A 86 -13.02 -2.86 -2.05
N CYS A 87 -12.48 -4.01 -2.46
CA CYS A 87 -12.68 -5.28 -1.78
C CYS A 87 -12.14 -5.28 -0.34
N ASN A 88 -10.92 -4.78 -0.15
CA ASN A 88 -10.23 -4.80 1.14
C ASN A 88 -10.78 -3.74 2.11
N HIS A 89 -11.06 -2.53 1.61
CA HIS A 89 -11.52 -1.40 2.42
C HIS A 89 -12.87 -1.71 3.09
N PHE A 90 -13.81 -2.24 2.31
CA PHE A 90 -15.14 -2.59 2.81
C PHE A 90 -15.29 -4.07 3.20
N LYS A 91 -14.21 -4.86 3.17
CA LYS A 91 -14.21 -6.30 3.49
C LYS A 91 -15.25 -7.09 2.68
N LEU A 92 -15.36 -6.77 1.39
CA LEU A 92 -16.31 -7.39 0.47
C LEU A 92 -15.77 -8.74 -0.02
N ASP A 93 -16.68 -9.70 -0.25
CA ASP A 93 -16.32 -11.00 -0.84
C ASP A 93 -16.22 -10.89 -2.35
N CYS A 94 -15.04 -10.52 -2.82
CA CYS A 94 -14.75 -10.35 -4.24
C CYS A 94 -14.39 -11.65 -4.96
N ASN A 95 -14.17 -12.75 -4.22
CA ASN A 95 -13.73 -14.01 -4.82
C ASN A 95 -14.87 -14.77 -5.53
N ASN A 96 -16.11 -14.38 -5.28
CA ASN A 96 -17.28 -14.97 -5.89
C ASN A 96 -17.71 -14.30 -7.20
N TYR A 97 -17.01 -13.24 -7.61
CA TYR A 97 -17.33 -12.48 -8.82
C TYR A 97 -16.12 -12.32 -9.74
N ASP A 98 -16.36 -12.41 -11.05
CA ASP A 98 -15.45 -11.90 -12.07
C ASP A 98 -15.88 -10.47 -12.45
N PHE A 99 -14.91 -9.57 -12.57
CA PHE A 99 -15.12 -8.15 -12.82
C PHE A 99 -14.78 -7.84 -14.27
N ILE A 100 -15.77 -7.36 -15.02
CA ILE A 100 -15.62 -7.00 -16.44
C ILE A 100 -15.73 -5.49 -16.56
N TYR A 101 -14.58 -4.83 -16.63
CA TYR A 101 -14.52 -3.38 -16.87
C TYR A 101 -14.42 -3.11 -18.36
N THR A 102 -15.25 -2.19 -18.84
CA THR A 102 -15.16 -1.67 -20.21
C THR A 102 -14.95 -0.17 -20.16
N ILE A 103 -13.87 0.33 -20.77
CA ILE A 103 -13.58 1.77 -20.87
C ILE A 103 -13.66 2.19 -22.32
N LYS A 104 -14.56 3.13 -22.63
CA LYS A 104 -14.75 3.71 -23.96
C LYS A 104 -14.41 5.19 -23.95
N SER A 105 -13.46 5.62 -24.78
CA SER A 105 -13.05 7.00 -24.91
C SER A 105 -13.02 7.42 -26.37
N LYS A 106 -13.14 8.71 -26.60
CA LYS A 106 -12.93 9.33 -27.91
C LYS A 106 -11.47 9.68 -28.19
N SER A 107 -10.63 9.66 -27.14
CA SER A 107 -9.19 9.90 -27.27
C SER A 107 -8.45 8.73 -27.90
N ASN A 108 -7.29 8.97 -28.53
CA ASN A 108 -6.55 7.93 -29.25
C ASN A 108 -5.94 6.86 -28.33
N ILE A 109 -5.57 7.21 -27.10
CA ILE A 109 -4.99 6.30 -26.10
C ILE A 109 -5.51 6.71 -24.73
N ILE A 110 -5.95 5.71 -23.95
CA ILE A 110 -6.33 5.87 -22.54
C ILE A 110 -5.10 5.62 -21.68
N GLY A 111 -4.78 6.50 -20.76
CA GLY A 111 -3.63 6.35 -19.88
C GLY A 111 -3.77 7.13 -18.58
N GLY A 112 -2.96 6.73 -17.61
CA GLY A 112 -2.88 7.34 -16.29
C GLY A 112 -3.72 6.65 -15.22
N PRO A 113 -3.24 6.70 -13.97
CA PRO A 113 -3.89 6.07 -12.82
C PRO A 113 -5.01 6.94 -12.22
N SER A 114 -5.36 8.07 -12.84
CA SER A 114 -6.31 9.06 -12.31
C SER A 114 -7.77 8.60 -12.26
N ALA A 115 -8.08 7.43 -12.82
CA ALA A 115 -9.39 6.78 -12.72
C ALA A 115 -9.51 5.85 -11.50
N GLY A 116 -8.44 5.67 -10.72
CA GLY A 116 -8.42 4.69 -9.61
C GLY A 116 -9.52 4.88 -8.59
N ALA A 117 -9.77 6.11 -8.16
CA ALA A 117 -10.85 6.41 -7.21
C ALA A 117 -12.24 6.12 -7.81
N ALA A 118 -12.46 6.46 -9.10
CA ALA A 118 -13.71 6.18 -9.80
C ALA A 118 -13.97 4.66 -9.95
N ILE A 119 -12.94 3.91 -10.30
CA ILE A 119 -13.02 2.45 -10.43
C ILE A 119 -13.32 1.81 -9.07
N SER A 120 -12.63 2.23 -7.98
CA SER A 120 -12.90 1.74 -6.63
C SER A 120 -14.32 2.04 -6.18
N ALA A 121 -14.79 3.26 -6.41
CA ALA A 121 -16.15 3.66 -6.06
C ALA A 121 -17.20 2.86 -6.82
N LEU A 122 -17.06 2.74 -8.15
CA LEU A 122 -18.00 1.97 -8.97
C LEU A 122 -18.00 0.49 -8.61
N THR A 123 -16.84 -0.06 -8.27
CA THR A 123 -16.70 -1.46 -7.79
C THR A 123 -17.46 -1.67 -6.48
N THR A 124 -17.32 -0.75 -5.54
CA THR A 124 -18.04 -0.82 -4.25
C THR A 124 -19.55 -0.69 -4.47
N ILE A 125 -19.98 0.27 -5.29
CA ILE A 125 -21.39 0.48 -5.65
C ILE A 125 -21.99 -0.82 -6.25
N ALA A 126 -21.27 -1.42 -7.20
CA ALA A 126 -21.73 -2.65 -7.87
C ALA A 126 -21.81 -3.85 -6.90
N LEU A 127 -20.81 -4.03 -6.03
CA LEU A 127 -20.78 -5.15 -5.08
C LEU A 127 -21.82 -5.03 -3.96
N MET A 128 -22.16 -3.79 -3.58
CA MET A 128 -23.16 -3.51 -2.55
C MET A 128 -24.55 -3.21 -3.12
N ASP A 129 -24.71 -3.25 -4.45
CA ASP A 129 -25.94 -2.94 -5.18
C ASP A 129 -26.56 -1.59 -4.73
N LEU A 130 -25.73 -0.53 -4.71
CA LEU A 130 -26.14 0.79 -4.25
C LEU A 130 -26.69 1.64 -5.40
N GLU A 131 -27.76 2.40 -5.12
CA GLU A 131 -28.18 3.49 -5.99
C GLU A 131 -27.20 4.65 -5.88
N TYR A 132 -26.89 5.31 -6.99
CA TYR A 132 -25.94 6.43 -7.04
C TYR A 132 -26.32 7.47 -8.09
N ASP A 133 -25.86 8.70 -7.89
CA ASP A 133 -26.07 9.81 -8.80
C ASP A 133 -25.10 9.69 -10.00
N LYS A 134 -25.66 9.46 -11.20
CA LYS A 134 -24.92 9.33 -12.46
C LYS A 134 -24.36 10.65 -13.00
N ASP A 135 -24.82 11.79 -12.47
CA ASP A 135 -24.34 13.12 -12.82
C ASP A 135 -23.13 13.55 -11.96
N VAL A 136 -22.68 12.68 -11.07
CA VAL A 136 -21.49 12.86 -10.20
C VAL A 136 -20.36 11.95 -10.66
N THR A 137 -19.14 12.48 -10.70
CA THR A 137 -17.94 11.69 -10.95
C THR A 137 -16.79 12.12 -10.05
N ILE A 138 -15.70 11.34 -10.08
CA ILE A 138 -14.46 11.64 -9.37
C ILE A 138 -13.26 11.52 -10.31
N THR A 139 -12.27 12.41 -10.13
CA THR A 139 -10.93 12.21 -10.68
C THR A 139 -9.91 12.22 -9.55
N GLY A 140 -9.19 11.13 -9.41
CA GLY A 140 -8.23 10.92 -8.34
C GLY A 140 -7.55 9.56 -8.46
N THR A 141 -6.34 9.46 -7.95
CA THR A 141 -5.72 8.16 -7.71
C THR A 141 -6.27 7.58 -6.42
N ILE A 142 -5.98 6.32 -6.14
CA ILE A 142 -6.37 5.67 -4.88
C ILE A 142 -5.18 4.93 -4.32
N ASN A 143 -4.98 4.95 -3.00
CA ASN A 143 -3.94 4.17 -2.35
C ASN A 143 -4.54 3.00 -1.54
N SER A 144 -3.67 2.16 -0.99
CA SER A 144 -4.08 0.97 -0.22
C SER A 144 -4.88 1.26 1.05
N GLY A 145 -4.86 2.50 1.54
CA GLY A 145 -5.66 2.97 2.66
C GLY A 145 -7.00 3.58 2.26
N GLY A 146 -7.36 3.56 0.96
CA GLY A 146 -8.57 4.19 0.46
C GLY A 146 -8.47 5.71 0.32
N ILE A 147 -7.27 6.30 0.50
CA ILE A 147 -7.07 7.75 0.38
C ILE A 147 -7.01 8.15 -1.09
N VAL A 148 -7.76 9.20 -1.43
CA VAL A 148 -7.78 9.78 -2.77
C VAL A 148 -6.58 10.68 -2.97
N GLY A 149 -5.79 10.42 -4.00
CA GLY A 149 -4.59 11.18 -4.32
C GLY A 149 -4.79 12.18 -5.45
N MET A 150 -4.01 13.27 -5.39
CA MET A 150 -4.05 14.36 -6.36
C MET A 150 -3.66 13.91 -7.77
N VAL A 151 -4.21 14.60 -8.77
CA VAL A 151 -3.97 14.36 -10.20
C VAL A 151 -3.70 15.67 -10.94
N GLY A 152 -3.05 15.57 -12.10
CA GLY A 152 -2.82 16.70 -12.97
C GLY A 152 -4.01 17.00 -13.90
N GLY A 153 -4.00 18.22 -14.48
CA GLY A 153 -4.97 18.62 -15.49
C GLY A 153 -6.40 18.74 -14.99
N VAL A 154 -6.58 19.12 -13.72
CA VAL A 154 -7.91 19.20 -13.13
C VAL A 154 -8.75 20.27 -13.80
N LYS A 155 -8.18 21.42 -14.17
CA LYS A 155 -8.90 22.47 -14.90
C LYS A 155 -9.52 21.92 -16.18
N GLU A 156 -8.71 21.28 -17.01
CA GLU A 156 -9.11 20.70 -18.29
C GLU A 156 -10.17 19.60 -18.12
N LYS A 157 -10.03 18.80 -17.06
CA LYS A 157 -11.00 17.77 -16.68
C LYS A 157 -12.35 18.37 -16.26
N LEU A 158 -12.35 19.47 -15.52
CA LEU A 158 -13.58 20.17 -15.13
C LEU A 158 -14.29 20.79 -16.36
N GLU A 159 -13.53 21.33 -17.30
CA GLU A 159 -14.06 21.81 -18.58
C GLU A 159 -14.72 20.67 -19.36
N ALA A 160 -14.08 19.48 -19.43
CA ALA A 160 -14.68 18.31 -20.05
C ALA A 160 -15.95 17.82 -19.32
N ALA A 161 -15.95 17.85 -17.98
CA ALA A 161 -17.12 17.48 -17.17
C ALA A 161 -18.33 18.38 -17.47
N SER A 162 -18.12 19.69 -17.60
CA SER A 162 -19.16 20.65 -17.98
C SER A 162 -19.71 20.36 -19.39
N GLN A 163 -18.85 20.01 -20.35
CA GLN A 163 -19.27 19.70 -21.72
C GLN A 163 -20.18 18.48 -21.83
N VAL A 164 -20.06 17.52 -20.89
CA VAL A 164 -20.91 16.33 -20.84
C VAL A 164 -22.04 16.43 -19.80
N ASN A 165 -22.32 17.67 -19.35
CA ASN A 165 -23.42 18.04 -18.44
C ASN A 165 -23.35 17.29 -17.08
N LEU A 166 -22.18 16.97 -16.56
CA LEU A 166 -22.04 16.53 -15.18
C LEU A 166 -22.40 17.69 -14.25
N LYS A 167 -23.03 17.38 -13.12
CA LYS A 167 -23.43 18.39 -12.12
C LYS A 167 -22.38 18.59 -11.05
N LYS A 168 -21.63 17.50 -10.75
CA LYS A 168 -20.67 17.50 -9.66
C LYS A 168 -19.42 16.69 -10.03
N VAL A 169 -18.25 17.22 -9.66
CA VAL A 169 -16.97 16.53 -9.77
C VAL A 169 -16.29 16.52 -8.41
N LEU A 170 -15.90 15.33 -7.97
CA LEU A 170 -15.09 15.13 -6.79
C LEU A 170 -13.61 15.14 -7.19
N ILE A 171 -12.78 15.80 -6.38
CA ILE A 171 -11.34 15.90 -6.57
C ILE A 171 -10.63 15.61 -5.25
N ALA A 172 -9.36 15.21 -5.31
CA ALA A 172 -8.58 15.00 -4.09
C ALA A 172 -8.39 16.29 -3.30
N LYS A 173 -8.41 16.22 -1.98
CA LYS A 173 -8.10 17.34 -1.08
C LYS A 173 -6.73 17.96 -1.42
N GLY A 174 -6.73 19.29 -1.58
CA GLY A 174 -5.54 20.06 -2.01
C GLY A 174 -5.41 20.20 -3.53
N ASN A 175 -6.26 19.55 -4.33
CA ASN A 175 -6.25 19.67 -5.79
C ASN A 175 -6.96 20.92 -6.30
N SER A 176 -7.68 21.66 -5.45
CA SER A 176 -8.41 22.90 -5.81
C SER A 176 -7.49 24.05 -6.18
N LYS A 177 -6.22 23.99 -5.82
CA LYS A 177 -5.20 25.03 -6.11
C LYS A 177 -4.12 24.43 -6.98
N GLN A 178 -4.28 24.51 -8.27
CA GLN A 178 -3.28 24.01 -9.23
C GLN A 178 -2.76 25.12 -10.13
N LYS A 179 -1.49 24.94 -10.55
CA LYS A 179 -0.96 25.70 -11.69
C LYS A 179 -1.50 25.05 -12.97
N PRO A 180 -1.89 25.81 -13.98
CA PRO A 180 -2.27 25.27 -15.28
C PRO A 180 -1.17 24.42 -15.88
N LEU A 181 -1.53 23.34 -16.58
CA LEU A 181 -0.56 22.54 -17.34
C LEU A 181 0.00 23.39 -18.48
N ALA A 182 1.34 23.49 -18.56
CA ALA A 182 2.04 24.14 -19.66
C ALA A 182 2.99 23.14 -20.32
N ILE A 183 2.97 23.09 -21.65
CA ILE A 183 3.86 22.22 -22.45
C ILE A 183 5.29 22.79 -22.50
N ASN A 184 5.43 24.11 -22.54
CA ASN A 184 6.72 24.80 -22.56
C ASN A 184 6.93 25.49 -21.21
N ASN A 185 7.65 24.96 -20.30
CA ASN A 185 8.15 25.47 -18.99
C ASN A 185 7.84 26.93 -18.56
N GLU A 186 6.96 27.63 -19.27
CA GLU A 186 6.41 28.93 -18.93
C GLU A 186 5.25 28.73 -17.95
N THR A 187 5.61 28.42 -16.70
CA THR A 187 4.60 28.38 -15.61
C THR A 187 4.15 29.79 -15.31
N SER A 188 2.87 30.08 -15.58
CA SER A 188 2.23 31.25 -14.94
C SER A 188 2.33 31.07 -13.43
N GLU A 189 2.82 32.09 -12.71
CA GLU A 189 2.98 32.04 -11.25
C GLU A 189 1.64 32.04 -10.50
N GLU A 190 0.54 32.35 -11.14
CA GLU A 190 -0.77 32.42 -10.52
C GLU A 190 -1.40 31.03 -10.35
N GLN A 191 -1.66 30.67 -9.10
CA GLN A 191 -2.48 29.52 -8.76
C GLN A 191 -3.95 29.85 -9.03
N LEU A 192 -4.60 29.05 -9.88
CA LEU A 192 -6.04 29.18 -10.12
C LEU A 192 -6.82 28.47 -9.00
N ASP A 193 -7.80 29.14 -8.44
CA ASP A 193 -8.80 28.55 -7.54
C ASP A 193 -9.86 27.83 -8.40
N LEU A 194 -9.72 26.50 -8.48
CA LEU A 194 -10.57 25.66 -9.32
C LEU A 194 -12.01 25.56 -8.82
N LEU A 195 -12.27 25.75 -7.52
CA LEU A 195 -13.62 25.72 -6.97
C LEU A 195 -14.42 26.95 -7.47
N ASN A 196 -13.82 28.13 -7.36
CA ASN A 196 -14.44 29.36 -7.86
C ASN A 196 -14.55 29.35 -9.38
N TYR A 197 -13.49 28.91 -10.08
CA TYR A 197 -13.49 28.80 -11.54
C TYR A 197 -14.63 27.91 -12.05
N ALA A 198 -14.81 26.73 -11.47
CA ALA A 198 -15.84 25.77 -11.88
C ALA A 198 -17.27 26.36 -11.65
N LYS A 199 -17.48 27.02 -10.50
CA LYS A 199 -18.75 27.60 -10.13
C LYS A 199 -19.15 28.78 -11.06
N GLU A 200 -18.21 29.68 -11.32
CA GLU A 200 -18.48 30.90 -12.07
C GLU A 200 -18.52 30.71 -13.58
N ASN A 201 -17.64 29.82 -14.12
CA ASN A 201 -17.47 29.69 -15.57
C ASN A 201 -18.07 28.40 -16.14
N LEU A 202 -18.24 27.34 -15.33
CA LEU A 202 -18.67 26.03 -15.83
C LEU A 202 -20.04 25.59 -15.28
N SER A 203 -20.64 26.35 -14.35
CA SER A 203 -21.88 25.96 -13.63
C SER A 203 -21.78 24.55 -13.04
N LEU A 204 -20.59 24.18 -12.53
CA LEU A 204 -20.22 22.85 -12.04
C LEU A 204 -19.88 22.92 -10.55
N GLU A 205 -20.47 22.05 -9.75
CA GLU A 205 -20.09 21.87 -8.35
C GLU A 205 -18.81 21.03 -8.26
N VAL A 206 -17.82 21.52 -7.53
CA VAL A 206 -16.56 20.79 -7.27
C VAL A 206 -16.37 20.64 -5.78
N ILE A 207 -16.12 19.42 -5.33
CA ILE A 207 -15.92 19.08 -3.91
C ILE A 207 -14.58 18.37 -3.74
N GLU A 208 -13.80 18.82 -2.76
CA GLU A 208 -12.60 18.12 -2.33
C GLU A 208 -12.97 16.98 -1.38
N VAL A 209 -12.41 15.79 -1.63
CA VAL A 209 -12.61 14.58 -0.83
C VAL A 209 -11.27 14.00 -0.38
N VAL A 210 -11.25 13.34 0.77
CA VAL A 210 -10.05 12.75 1.37
C VAL A 210 -9.93 11.28 1.01
N ASP A 211 -11.02 10.52 1.07
CA ASP A 211 -11.02 9.07 1.00
C ASP A 211 -12.22 8.50 0.25
N LEU A 212 -12.23 7.19 0.10
CA LEU A 212 -13.27 6.46 -0.61
C LEU A 212 -14.64 6.52 0.09
N ASP A 213 -14.67 6.64 1.41
CA ASP A 213 -15.92 6.77 2.18
C ASP A 213 -16.62 8.09 1.85
N GLU A 214 -15.88 9.21 1.81
CA GLU A 214 -16.41 10.51 1.38
C GLU A 214 -16.86 10.48 -0.08
N VAL A 215 -16.11 9.82 -0.96
CA VAL A 215 -16.50 9.65 -2.37
C VAL A 215 -17.84 8.93 -2.47
N LEU A 216 -18.01 7.82 -1.79
CA LEU A 216 -19.24 7.06 -1.80
C LEU A 216 -20.39 7.84 -1.18
N PHE A 217 -20.16 8.59 -0.11
CA PHE A 217 -21.18 9.47 0.46
C PHE A 217 -21.72 10.47 -0.57
N HIS A 218 -20.83 11.11 -1.32
CA HIS A 218 -21.25 12.08 -2.34
C HIS A 218 -21.91 11.44 -3.57
N LEU A 219 -21.60 10.18 -3.88
CA LEU A 219 -22.22 9.43 -4.98
C LEU A 219 -23.56 8.81 -4.60
N THR A 220 -23.70 8.28 -3.37
CA THR A 220 -24.84 7.44 -2.98
C THR A 220 -25.71 8.06 -1.88
N GLY A 221 -25.20 9.05 -1.15
CA GLY A 221 -25.82 9.58 0.06
C GLY A 221 -25.66 8.67 1.31
N VAL A 222 -25.03 7.51 1.18
CA VAL A 222 -24.81 6.56 2.29
C VAL A 222 -23.54 6.94 3.05
N ASN A 223 -23.65 7.09 4.36
CA ASN A 223 -22.52 7.36 5.23
C ASN A 223 -21.87 6.05 5.67
N PHE A 224 -20.60 5.84 5.32
CA PHE A 224 -19.81 4.67 5.70
C PHE A 224 -18.94 4.91 6.94
N ASN A 225 -18.80 6.18 7.38
CA ASN A 225 -17.97 6.58 8.52
C ASN A 225 -18.60 6.33 9.91
N ASP A 226 -19.80 5.76 10.00
CA ASP A 226 -20.50 5.54 11.28
C ASP A 226 -19.94 4.38 12.12
N LYS A 227 -18.84 3.77 11.72
CA LYS A 227 -18.15 2.80 12.57
C LYS A 227 -17.13 3.54 13.44
N GLU A 228 -17.49 3.85 14.67
CA GLU A 228 -16.50 4.06 15.71
C GLU A 228 -15.60 2.81 15.74
N PHE A 229 -14.39 2.93 15.22
CA PHE A 229 -13.38 1.92 15.46
C PHE A 229 -12.97 2.03 16.90
N GLU A 230 -13.48 1.14 17.75
CA GLU A 230 -12.84 0.90 19.02
C GLU A 230 -11.42 0.39 18.70
N VAL A 231 -10.46 1.26 18.92
CA VAL A 231 -9.04 0.86 18.90
C VAL A 231 -8.85 0.00 20.14
N TYR A 232 -8.94 -1.32 19.96
CA TYR A 232 -8.54 -2.23 21.01
C TYR A 232 -7.01 -2.11 21.15
N GLU A 233 -6.56 -1.48 22.25
CA GLU A 233 -5.17 -1.65 22.67
C GLU A 233 -4.98 -3.13 23.00
N ASP A 234 -4.17 -3.81 22.21
CA ASP A 234 -3.74 -5.18 22.51
C ASP A 234 -2.71 -5.10 23.64
N ASP A 235 -3.13 -5.46 24.84
CA ASP A 235 -2.26 -5.44 26.03
C ASP A 235 -1.00 -6.28 25.80
N GLN A 236 -1.10 -7.40 25.09
CA GLN A 236 0.05 -8.25 24.73
C GLN A 236 1.03 -7.51 23.82
N TYR A 237 0.53 -6.79 22.81
CA TYR A 237 1.36 -5.96 21.95
C TYR A 237 2.08 -4.87 22.74
N LYS A 238 1.37 -4.23 23.68
CA LYS A 238 1.92 -3.20 24.56
C LYS A 238 3.04 -3.75 25.45
N GLU A 239 2.86 -4.93 26.04
CA GLU A 239 3.88 -5.62 26.84
C GLU A 239 5.12 -5.98 26.00
N ILE A 240 4.93 -6.49 24.78
CA ILE A 240 6.02 -6.76 23.83
C ILE A 240 6.80 -5.48 23.51
N MET A 241 6.10 -4.40 23.18
CA MET A 241 6.76 -3.13 22.83
C MET A 241 7.49 -2.52 24.03
N GLN A 242 6.93 -2.62 25.23
CA GLN A 242 7.58 -2.16 26.47
C GLN A 242 8.82 -2.98 26.79
N SER A 243 8.77 -4.30 26.63
CA SER A 243 9.92 -5.18 26.81
C SER A 243 11.04 -4.85 25.80
N LEU A 244 10.68 -4.69 24.54
CA LEU A 244 11.63 -4.30 23.47
C LEU A 244 12.27 -2.94 23.76
N GLN A 245 11.47 -1.96 24.18
CA GLN A 245 11.97 -0.63 24.60
C GLN A 245 12.98 -0.77 25.73
N ASN A 246 12.70 -1.54 26.76
CA ASN A 246 13.61 -1.74 27.89
C ASN A 246 14.95 -2.33 27.40
N ILE A 247 14.91 -3.39 26.58
CA ILE A 247 16.12 -4.07 26.08
C ILE A 247 16.98 -3.11 25.24
N LEU A 248 16.39 -2.39 24.29
CA LEU A 248 17.14 -1.50 23.41
C LEU A 248 17.66 -0.25 24.15
N CYS A 249 16.94 0.26 25.13
CA CYS A 249 17.40 1.40 25.94
C CYS A 249 18.43 1.01 27.01
N ASP A 250 18.32 -0.20 27.58
CA ASP A 250 19.39 -0.74 28.44
C ASP A 250 20.66 -1.02 27.64
N ARG A 251 20.53 -1.47 26.39
CA ARG A 251 21.67 -1.54 25.46
C ARG A 251 22.34 -0.17 25.27
N THR A 252 21.56 0.93 25.16
CA THR A 252 22.12 2.30 25.10
C THR A 252 22.99 2.59 26.32
N LYS A 253 22.52 2.27 27.54
CA LYS A 253 23.26 2.50 28.77
C LYS A 253 24.55 1.67 28.81
N SER A 254 24.47 0.40 28.42
CA SER A 254 25.64 -0.50 28.34
C SER A 254 26.69 0.02 27.36
N LEU A 255 26.25 0.46 26.16
CA LEU A 255 27.17 1.01 25.15
C LEU A 255 27.87 2.30 25.63
N ILE A 256 27.15 3.19 26.29
CA ILE A 256 27.76 4.41 26.87
C ILE A 256 28.84 4.04 27.89
N GLN A 257 28.58 3.04 28.73
CA GLN A 257 29.54 2.56 29.73
C GLN A 257 30.75 1.88 29.06
N GLU A 258 30.55 0.98 28.10
CA GLU A 258 31.61 0.31 27.34
C GLU A 258 32.55 1.32 26.67
N VAL A 259 32.00 2.28 25.95
CA VAL A 259 32.74 3.32 25.23
C VAL A 259 33.54 4.21 26.20
N LYS A 260 32.95 4.55 27.36
CA LYS A 260 33.63 5.32 28.42
C LYS A 260 34.81 4.56 29.04
N GLU A 261 34.62 3.26 29.29
CA GLU A 261 35.71 2.40 29.83
C GLU A 261 36.91 2.28 28.88
N GLU A 262 36.67 2.34 27.57
CA GLU A 262 37.72 2.38 26.55
C GLU A 262 38.29 3.77 26.30
N GLY A 263 37.87 4.78 27.06
CA GLY A 263 38.43 6.15 27.03
C GLY A 263 37.98 7.00 25.85
N VAL A 264 36.97 6.56 25.11
CA VAL A 264 36.41 7.29 23.96
C VAL A 264 35.42 8.36 24.43
N GLN A 265 35.52 9.56 23.86
CA GLN A 265 34.65 10.69 24.20
C GLN A 265 33.53 10.81 23.17
N LEU A 266 32.30 10.53 23.61
CA LEU A 266 31.10 10.74 22.80
C LEU A 266 30.61 12.19 22.92
N ASN A 267 29.96 12.66 21.86
CA ASN A 267 29.20 13.92 21.95
C ASN A 267 27.96 13.71 22.85
N GLN A 268 28.14 14.03 24.14
CA GLN A 268 27.13 13.84 25.19
C GLN A 268 25.83 14.62 24.89
N THR A 269 25.92 15.77 24.25
CA THR A 269 24.74 16.59 23.91
C THR A 269 23.83 15.84 22.93
N GLU A 270 24.41 15.23 21.90
CA GLU A 270 23.63 14.50 20.89
C GLU A 270 23.10 13.19 21.46
N VAL A 271 23.89 12.45 22.26
CA VAL A 271 23.44 11.24 22.94
C VAL A 271 22.27 11.55 23.88
N ASN A 272 22.38 12.59 24.71
CA ASN A 272 21.33 12.94 25.68
C ASN A 272 20.04 13.40 24.98
N LYS A 273 20.13 14.17 23.90
CA LYS A 273 18.97 14.57 23.08
C LYS A 273 18.17 13.37 22.57
N ARG A 274 18.85 12.29 22.17
CA ARG A 274 18.20 11.05 21.72
C ARG A 274 17.57 10.29 22.89
N ILE A 275 18.23 10.27 24.06
CA ILE A 275 17.69 9.69 25.29
C ILE A 275 16.42 10.44 25.71
N GLU A 276 16.42 11.77 25.69
CA GLU A 276 15.23 12.57 26.01
C GLU A 276 14.04 12.26 25.11
N LYS A 277 14.26 12.08 23.81
CA LYS A 277 13.20 11.66 22.88
C LYS A 277 12.60 10.31 23.28
N SER A 278 13.44 9.34 23.66
CA SER A 278 12.98 8.03 24.11
C SER A 278 12.18 8.14 25.42
N ILE A 279 12.66 8.92 26.40
CA ILE A 279 11.94 9.13 27.66
C ILE A 279 10.58 9.79 27.42
N ASN A 280 10.53 10.83 26.58
CA ASN A 280 9.28 11.51 26.25
C ASN A 280 8.27 10.59 25.56
N ALA A 281 8.72 9.70 24.67
CA ALA A 281 7.88 8.69 24.02
C ALA A 281 7.38 7.67 25.04
N THR A 282 8.25 7.18 25.94
CA THR A 282 7.87 6.26 27.02
C THR A 282 6.79 6.86 27.93
N GLN A 283 6.92 8.15 28.29
CA GLN A 283 5.93 8.84 29.15
C GLN A 283 4.55 8.96 28.48
N LYS A 284 4.52 8.96 27.15
CA LYS A 284 3.26 8.97 26.37
C LYS A 284 2.70 7.56 26.13
N GLY A 285 3.36 6.50 26.60
CA GLY A 285 3.00 5.11 26.31
C GLY A 285 3.40 4.64 24.91
N ASP A 286 4.11 5.45 24.14
CA ASP A 286 4.60 5.10 22.78
C ASP A 286 5.92 4.32 22.90
N TYR A 287 5.83 3.08 23.32
CA TYR A 287 7.00 2.22 23.56
C TYR A 287 7.76 1.86 22.27
N TYR A 288 7.05 1.75 21.14
CA TYR A 288 7.69 1.48 19.85
C TYR A 288 8.60 2.64 19.42
N SER A 289 8.11 3.87 19.47
CA SER A 289 8.93 5.04 19.17
C SER A 289 10.08 5.20 20.16
N ALA A 290 9.86 4.92 21.45
CA ALA A 290 10.91 4.94 22.47
C ALA A 290 12.02 3.94 22.16
N ALA A 291 11.67 2.70 21.81
CA ALA A 291 12.62 1.66 21.37
C ALA A 291 13.39 2.09 20.12
N SER A 292 12.71 2.70 19.14
CA SER A 292 13.31 3.20 17.90
C SER A 292 14.33 4.33 18.17
N PHE A 293 14.04 5.24 19.09
CA PHE A 293 15.00 6.28 19.49
C PHE A 293 16.24 5.71 20.17
N CYS A 294 16.07 4.69 21.04
CA CYS A 294 17.21 3.99 21.63
C CYS A 294 18.02 3.23 20.58
N PHE A 295 17.38 2.53 19.66
CA PHE A 295 18.03 1.86 18.54
C PHE A 295 18.88 2.84 17.69
N GLY A 296 18.29 3.96 17.28
CA GLY A 296 19.02 4.99 16.55
C GLY A 296 20.19 5.61 17.35
N ASN A 297 20.06 5.70 18.68
CA ASN A 297 21.14 6.14 19.54
C ASN A 297 22.27 5.10 19.63
N ASN A 298 21.93 3.83 19.70
CA ASN A 298 22.91 2.73 19.72
C ASN A 298 23.76 2.71 18.44
N ILE A 299 23.13 2.91 17.28
CA ILE A 299 23.86 3.04 16.01
C ILE A 299 24.81 4.24 16.06
N TYR A 300 24.33 5.39 16.52
CA TYR A 300 25.14 6.59 16.64
C TYR A 300 26.37 6.36 17.55
N ILE A 301 26.18 5.75 18.71
CA ILE A 301 27.26 5.45 19.66
C ILE A 301 28.28 4.51 19.03
N LYS A 302 27.84 3.42 18.39
CA LYS A 302 28.72 2.42 17.76
C LYS A 302 29.51 3.01 16.59
N SER A 303 28.87 3.80 15.75
CA SER A 303 29.54 4.45 14.61
C SER A 303 30.63 5.42 15.07
N ASN A 304 30.32 6.28 16.05
CA ASN A 304 31.30 7.22 16.61
C ASN A 304 32.42 6.49 17.36
N TYR A 305 32.11 5.41 18.06
CA TYR A 305 33.14 4.59 18.71
C TYR A 305 34.16 4.08 17.69
N TYR A 306 33.72 3.52 16.55
CA TYR A 306 34.64 3.04 15.52
C TYR A 306 35.44 4.16 14.85
N GLU A 307 34.86 5.34 14.71
CA GLU A 307 35.50 6.53 14.18
C GLU A 307 36.60 7.04 15.11
N GLU A 308 36.31 7.24 16.38
CA GLU A 308 37.27 7.71 17.40
C GLU A 308 38.40 6.71 17.60
N MET A 309 38.15 5.41 17.54
CA MET A 309 39.15 4.37 17.61
C MET A 309 39.97 4.21 16.32
N ILE A 310 39.66 4.96 15.27
CA ILE A 310 40.31 4.91 13.95
C ILE A 310 40.49 3.48 13.46
N VAL A 311 39.39 2.73 13.46
CA VAL A 311 39.41 1.29 13.14
C VAL A 311 39.80 1.05 11.69
N SER A 312 40.88 0.30 11.46
CA SER A 312 41.40 0.04 10.11
C SER A 312 40.45 -0.83 9.27
N LYS A 313 40.52 -0.70 7.93
CA LYS A 313 39.74 -1.54 6.99
C LYS A 313 39.93 -3.04 7.23
N GLY A 314 41.15 -3.48 7.57
CA GLY A 314 41.42 -4.89 7.92
C GLY A 314 40.67 -5.35 9.17
N LYS A 315 40.60 -4.51 10.20
CA LYS A 315 39.82 -4.81 11.42
C LYS A 315 38.32 -4.81 11.13
N LEU A 316 37.81 -3.83 10.34
CA LEU A 316 36.42 -3.81 9.88
C LEU A 316 36.06 -5.09 9.13
N THR A 317 36.91 -5.55 8.22
CA THR A 317 36.72 -6.83 7.50
C THR A 317 36.57 -8.01 8.45
N THR A 318 37.36 -8.04 9.55
CA THR A 318 37.27 -9.10 10.56
C THR A 318 35.97 -9.01 11.35
N LEU A 319 35.54 -7.80 11.71
CA LEU A 319 34.27 -7.58 12.43
C LEU A 319 33.06 -7.98 11.57
N PHE A 320 33.02 -7.58 10.31
CA PHE A 320 31.96 -7.99 9.39
C PHE A 320 31.90 -9.50 9.17
N LYS A 321 33.06 -10.19 9.02
CA LYS A 321 33.10 -11.65 8.95
C LYS A 321 32.59 -12.34 10.22
N THR A 322 32.87 -11.74 11.38
CA THR A 322 32.37 -12.23 12.66
C THR A 322 30.86 -12.04 12.76
N LEU A 323 30.35 -10.89 12.33
CA LEU A 323 28.94 -10.58 12.29
C LEU A 323 28.20 -11.52 11.33
N GLU A 324 28.77 -11.80 10.15
CA GLU A 324 28.21 -12.74 9.17
C GLU A 324 28.02 -14.14 9.77
N LYS A 325 29.04 -14.66 10.47
CA LYS A 325 28.93 -15.95 11.15
C LYS A 325 27.85 -15.97 12.22
N LYS A 326 27.75 -14.89 13.02
CA LYS A 326 26.70 -14.76 14.03
C LYS A 326 25.30 -14.70 13.39
N THR A 327 25.17 -13.98 12.27
CA THR A 327 23.92 -13.84 11.53
C THR A 327 23.43 -15.18 10.98
N LEU A 328 24.33 -15.95 10.34
CA LEU A 328 24.01 -17.27 9.81
C LEU A 328 23.66 -18.27 10.93
N LEU A 329 24.35 -18.22 12.06
CA LEU A 329 24.05 -19.07 13.21
C LEU A 329 22.68 -18.75 13.82
N LEU A 330 22.34 -17.48 13.97
CA LEU A 330 21.04 -17.07 14.47
C LEU A 330 19.93 -17.44 13.49
N GLU A 331 20.17 -17.28 12.19
CA GLU A 331 19.22 -17.65 11.15
C GLU A 331 18.93 -19.16 11.19
N SER A 332 19.95 -20.01 11.22
CA SER A 332 19.77 -21.46 11.35
C SER A 332 18.97 -21.82 12.61
N LYS A 333 19.26 -21.14 13.73
CA LYS A 333 18.53 -21.38 14.99
C LYS A 333 17.05 -21.07 14.88
N ILE A 334 16.67 -19.93 14.29
CA ILE A 334 15.25 -19.57 14.17
C ILE A 334 14.51 -20.41 13.12
N GLU A 335 15.20 -20.99 12.15
CA GLU A 335 14.62 -21.93 11.18
C GLU A 335 14.25 -23.28 11.81
N GLU A 336 14.83 -23.62 12.96
CA GLU A 336 14.49 -24.80 13.74
C GLU A 336 13.32 -24.56 14.72
N GLU A 337 12.91 -23.28 14.93
CA GLU A 337 11.80 -22.94 15.83
C GLU A 337 10.46 -23.41 15.27
N GLU A 338 9.65 -24.02 16.12
CA GLU A 338 8.32 -24.49 15.74
C GLU A 338 7.31 -23.34 15.77
N ILE A 339 6.75 -22.98 14.62
CA ILE A 339 5.77 -21.92 14.48
C ILE A 339 4.37 -22.46 14.79
N LYS A 340 3.87 -22.21 16.00
CA LYS A 340 2.58 -22.72 16.51
C LYS A 340 1.47 -21.68 16.50
N THR A 341 1.85 -20.42 16.67
CA THR A 341 0.91 -19.30 16.81
C THR A 341 1.13 -18.23 15.75
N ILE A 342 0.14 -17.33 15.60
CA ILE A 342 0.30 -16.14 14.76
C ILE A 342 1.43 -15.26 15.32
N SER A 343 1.56 -15.17 16.64
CA SER A 343 2.64 -14.41 17.30
C SER A 343 4.02 -14.99 16.97
N ASP A 344 4.18 -16.34 16.93
CA ASP A 344 5.42 -16.96 16.50
C ASP A 344 5.75 -16.61 15.04
N LEU A 345 4.75 -16.67 14.14
CA LEU A 345 4.93 -16.30 12.74
C LEU A 345 5.36 -14.84 12.60
N GLN A 346 4.70 -13.93 13.30
CA GLN A 346 5.07 -12.52 13.31
C GLN A 346 6.49 -12.30 13.82
N THR A 347 6.85 -12.95 14.92
CA THR A 347 8.21 -12.91 15.49
C THR A 347 9.23 -13.42 14.48
N PHE A 348 8.97 -14.58 13.86
CA PHE A 348 9.83 -15.15 12.82
C PHE A 348 10.05 -14.17 11.66
N MET A 349 8.96 -13.58 11.13
CA MET A 349 9.04 -12.62 10.03
C MET A 349 9.86 -11.39 10.40
N VAL A 350 9.67 -10.86 11.61
CA VAL A 350 10.41 -9.69 12.11
C VAL A 350 11.90 -10.01 12.27
N VAL A 351 12.25 -11.17 12.82
CA VAL A 351 13.66 -11.59 12.98
C VAL A 351 14.31 -11.80 11.61
N LYS A 352 13.66 -12.52 10.70
CA LYS A 352 14.18 -12.73 9.32
C LYS A 352 14.39 -11.42 8.57
N GLU A 353 13.47 -10.47 8.66
CA GLU A 353 13.63 -9.16 8.03
C GLU A 353 14.89 -8.45 8.54
N ARG A 354 15.12 -8.45 9.86
CA ARG A 354 16.32 -7.84 10.46
C ARG A 354 17.61 -8.54 10.05
N LEU A 355 17.62 -9.88 10.01
CA LEU A 355 18.77 -10.64 9.56
C LEU A 355 19.08 -10.41 8.08
N ASN A 356 18.05 -10.25 7.25
CA ASN A 356 18.24 -9.88 5.84
C ASN A 356 18.83 -8.47 5.68
N ASP A 357 18.40 -7.51 6.50
CA ASP A 357 19.05 -6.19 6.52
C ASP A 357 20.53 -6.27 6.89
N VAL A 358 20.90 -7.08 7.89
CA VAL A 358 22.32 -7.32 8.25
C VAL A 358 23.09 -7.90 7.08
N LYS A 359 22.53 -8.91 6.40
CA LYS A 359 23.18 -9.53 5.22
C LYS A 359 23.37 -8.52 4.09
N GLN A 360 22.40 -7.63 3.88
CA GLN A 360 22.51 -6.56 2.91
C GLN A 360 23.66 -5.59 3.25
N GLN A 361 23.81 -5.21 4.52
CA GLN A 361 24.93 -4.35 4.93
C GLN A 361 26.28 -5.04 4.72
N ILE A 362 26.36 -6.34 5.01
CA ILE A 362 27.57 -7.16 4.77
C ILE A 362 27.89 -7.22 3.27
N LYS A 363 26.89 -7.37 2.41
CA LYS A 363 27.04 -7.35 0.95
C LYS A 363 27.57 -6.00 0.49
N ILE A 364 26.94 -4.89 0.90
CA ILE A 364 27.38 -3.53 0.56
C ILE A 364 28.82 -3.33 1.01
N PHE A 365 29.19 -3.71 2.24
CA PHE A 365 30.56 -3.63 2.72
C PHE A 365 31.53 -4.36 1.80
N ASN A 366 31.23 -5.60 1.41
CA ASN A 366 32.09 -6.40 0.53
C ASN A 366 32.28 -5.78 -0.86
N GLU A 367 31.26 -5.16 -1.40
CA GLU A 367 31.26 -4.51 -2.72
C GLU A 367 31.98 -3.15 -2.68
N GLU A 368 31.78 -2.35 -1.64
CA GLU A 368 32.21 -0.94 -1.62
C GLU A 368 33.46 -0.66 -0.75
N LYS A 369 33.92 -1.59 0.07
CA LYS A 369 34.99 -1.36 1.07
C LYS A 369 36.29 -0.76 0.51
N GLU A 370 36.60 -0.97 -0.76
CA GLU A 370 37.81 -0.43 -1.38
C GLU A 370 37.66 1.04 -1.76
N GLN A 371 36.45 1.48 -2.10
CA GLN A 371 36.16 2.82 -2.64
C GLN A 371 35.52 3.74 -1.60
N ALA A 372 34.79 3.18 -0.63
CA ALA A 372 34.06 3.95 0.38
C ALA A 372 35.00 4.65 1.39
N LEU A 373 34.52 5.77 1.91
CA LEU A 373 35.17 6.45 3.04
C LEU A 373 35.09 5.60 4.31
N LEU A 374 36.08 5.69 5.18
CA LEU A 374 36.09 4.96 6.45
C LEU A 374 34.89 5.32 7.33
N THR A 375 34.46 6.57 7.34
CA THR A 375 33.28 7.07 8.08
C THR A 375 32.01 6.36 7.64
N ASP A 376 31.84 6.11 6.34
CA ASP A 376 30.69 5.39 5.81
C ASP A 376 30.72 3.92 6.25
N LEU A 377 31.91 3.31 6.24
CA LEU A 377 32.10 1.92 6.68
C LEU A 377 31.86 1.76 8.19
N TYR A 378 32.20 2.76 9.02
CA TYR A 378 31.87 2.77 10.45
C TYR A 378 30.37 2.85 10.69
N SER A 379 29.68 3.70 9.95
CA SER A 379 28.23 3.81 10.01
C SER A 379 27.54 2.52 9.57
N LEU A 380 28.04 1.91 8.51
CA LEU A 380 27.55 0.62 8.00
C LEU A 380 27.67 -0.50 9.04
N LEU A 381 28.85 -0.60 9.70
CA LEU A 381 29.07 -1.60 10.74
C LEU A 381 28.22 -1.33 11.98
N GLY A 382 28.17 -0.09 12.46
CA GLY A 382 27.36 0.31 13.61
C GLY A 382 25.88 -0.05 13.40
N TYR A 383 25.35 0.25 12.21
CA TYR A 383 23.98 -0.14 11.85
C TYR A 383 23.80 -1.67 11.82
N ALA A 384 24.70 -2.40 11.16
CA ALA A 384 24.60 -3.84 11.00
C ALA A 384 24.66 -4.57 12.34
N GLU A 385 25.56 -4.17 13.26
CA GLU A 385 25.66 -4.77 14.60
C GLU A 385 24.40 -4.51 15.44
N GLU A 386 23.89 -3.29 15.45
CA GLU A 386 22.70 -2.99 16.24
C GLU A 386 21.43 -3.59 15.59
N ARG A 387 21.41 -3.74 14.27
CA ARG A 387 20.33 -4.48 13.57
C ARG A 387 20.34 -5.96 13.93
N TYR A 388 21.52 -6.57 14.02
CA TYR A 388 21.69 -7.94 14.54
C TYR A 388 21.22 -8.03 16.00
N PHE A 389 21.62 -7.09 16.85
CA PHE A 389 21.17 -7.05 18.25
C PHE A 389 19.66 -6.93 18.36
N SER A 390 19.05 -6.09 17.52
CA SER A 390 17.60 -5.98 17.42
C SER A 390 16.95 -7.30 16.99
N ALA A 391 17.51 -8.02 15.99
CA ALA A 391 17.05 -9.35 15.60
C ALA A 391 17.07 -10.32 16.77
N LEU A 392 18.21 -10.37 17.49
CA LEU A 392 18.37 -11.20 18.68
C LEU A 392 17.38 -10.85 19.79
N SER A 393 17.09 -9.55 19.99
CA SER A 393 16.12 -9.08 20.99
C SER A 393 14.70 -9.55 20.69
N TRP A 394 14.34 -9.67 19.41
CA TRP A 394 13.02 -10.15 19.00
C TRP A 394 12.85 -11.66 19.20
N THR A 395 13.90 -12.46 19.25
CA THR A 395 13.77 -13.92 19.43
C THR A 395 13.14 -14.32 20.76
N GLN A 396 13.15 -13.45 21.77
CA GLN A 396 12.49 -13.71 23.07
C GLN A 396 10.97 -13.79 22.99
N PHE A 397 10.38 -13.33 21.88
CA PHE A 397 8.92 -13.34 21.69
C PHE A 397 8.40 -14.62 21.01
N PHE A 398 9.29 -15.58 20.69
CA PHE A 398 8.85 -16.93 20.34
C PHE A 398 8.21 -17.63 21.55
N SER A 399 7.25 -18.49 21.28
CA SER A 399 6.50 -19.26 22.29
C SER A 399 5.67 -18.42 23.26
N MET A 400 5.35 -17.17 22.89
CA MET A 400 4.32 -16.39 23.60
C MET A 400 2.92 -16.93 23.29
N ASP A 401 2.00 -16.70 24.23
CA ASP A 401 0.59 -17.03 24.02
C ASP A 401 0.04 -16.27 22.78
N GLY A 402 -0.77 -16.96 22.00
CA GLY A 402 -1.33 -16.38 20.78
C GLY A 402 -2.36 -17.29 20.14
N LYS A 403 -3.08 -16.74 19.15
CA LYS A 403 -4.01 -17.54 18.34
C LYS A 403 -3.26 -18.63 17.63
N LYS A 404 -3.75 -19.88 17.77
CA LYS A 404 -3.17 -21.04 17.09
C LYS A 404 -3.12 -20.80 15.58
N LEU A 405 -1.97 -21.01 15.00
CA LEU A 405 -1.78 -20.95 13.54
C LEU A 405 -2.30 -22.25 12.92
N ILE A 406 -3.38 -22.14 12.14
CA ILE A 406 -3.88 -23.25 11.33
C ILE A 406 -3.48 -22.93 9.89
N VAL A 407 -2.37 -23.53 9.44
CA VAL A 407 -1.84 -23.30 8.10
C VAL A 407 -1.92 -24.59 7.28
N ASP A 408 -2.59 -24.48 6.14
CA ASP A 408 -2.45 -25.43 5.04
C ASP A 408 -1.24 -24.98 4.20
N GLN A 409 -0.25 -25.84 4.05
CA GLN A 409 0.99 -25.51 3.35
C GLN A 409 0.73 -25.03 1.91
N GLN A 410 -0.18 -25.67 1.19
CA GLN A 410 -0.53 -25.30 -0.17
C GLN A 410 -1.19 -23.90 -0.23
N ARG A 411 -2.05 -23.58 0.74
CA ARG A 411 -2.64 -22.23 0.85
C ARG A 411 -1.60 -21.18 1.22
N LEU A 412 -0.62 -21.53 2.06
CA LEU A 412 0.47 -20.61 2.41
C LEU A 412 1.31 -20.27 1.19
N GLU A 413 1.70 -21.27 0.39
CA GLU A 413 2.45 -21.07 -0.85
C GLU A 413 1.68 -20.18 -1.84
N GLN A 414 0.40 -20.48 -2.06
CA GLN A 414 -0.46 -19.65 -2.92
C GLN A 414 -0.58 -18.22 -2.41
N SER A 415 -0.78 -18.04 -1.10
CA SER A 415 -0.87 -16.72 -0.48
C SER A 415 0.45 -15.96 -0.60
N CYS A 416 1.59 -16.63 -0.46
CA CYS A 416 2.91 -16.02 -0.62
C CYS A 416 3.11 -15.53 -2.07
N LEU A 417 2.82 -16.38 -3.07
CA LEU A 417 2.88 -16.01 -4.48
C LEU A 417 1.98 -14.81 -4.80
N GLN A 418 0.76 -14.82 -4.28
CA GLN A 418 -0.17 -13.73 -4.45
C GLN A 418 0.34 -12.43 -3.82
N LYS A 419 0.89 -12.48 -2.59
CA LYS A 419 1.40 -11.30 -1.89
C LYS A 419 2.64 -10.70 -2.56
N VAL A 420 3.51 -11.51 -3.12
CA VAL A 420 4.65 -11.01 -3.90
C VAL A 420 4.17 -10.34 -5.19
N SER A 421 3.21 -10.94 -5.89
CA SER A 421 2.58 -10.35 -7.07
C SER A 421 1.90 -9.01 -6.76
N GLU A 422 1.12 -8.94 -5.67
CA GLU A 422 0.50 -7.70 -5.19
C GLU A 422 1.54 -6.63 -4.84
N ALA A 423 2.64 -7.00 -4.19
CA ALA A 423 3.72 -6.07 -3.86
C ALA A 423 4.38 -5.52 -5.12
N GLU A 424 4.58 -6.35 -6.14
CA GLU A 424 5.13 -5.96 -7.43
C GLU A 424 4.19 -4.99 -8.17
N GLU A 425 2.90 -5.31 -8.23
CA GLU A 425 1.90 -4.42 -8.84
C GLU A 425 1.83 -3.07 -8.13
N ARG A 426 1.85 -3.06 -6.78
CA ARG A 426 1.88 -1.82 -6.00
C ARG A 426 3.16 -1.03 -6.21
N HIS A 427 4.30 -1.70 -6.30
CA HIS A 427 5.57 -1.06 -6.62
C HIS A 427 5.51 -0.39 -7.99
N GLN A 428 5.02 -1.10 -9.02
CA GLN A 428 4.85 -0.54 -10.36
C GLN A 428 3.89 0.66 -10.34
N TYR A 429 2.77 0.57 -9.61
CA TYR A 429 1.82 1.67 -9.46
C TYR A 429 2.47 2.91 -8.83
N VAL A 430 3.21 2.75 -7.74
CA VAL A 430 3.89 3.86 -7.05
C VAL A 430 5.02 4.45 -7.92
N SER A 431 5.72 3.63 -8.71
CA SER A 431 6.75 4.07 -9.64
C SER A 431 6.23 5.09 -10.67
N LEU A 432 4.94 4.97 -11.05
CA LEU A 432 4.32 5.91 -11.98
C LEU A 432 4.26 7.35 -11.43
N PHE A 433 4.22 7.52 -10.12
CA PHE A 433 4.13 8.83 -9.46
C PHE A 433 5.48 9.36 -8.99
N LEU A 434 6.29 8.49 -8.38
CA LEU A 434 7.52 8.89 -7.71
C LEU A 434 8.76 8.75 -8.58
N GLY A 435 8.64 8.01 -9.69
CA GLY A 435 9.79 7.55 -10.48
C GLY A 435 10.60 6.47 -9.74
N ASP A 436 11.46 5.79 -10.49
CA ASP A 436 12.22 4.63 -9.97
C ASP A 436 13.23 4.99 -8.88
N PHE A 437 13.71 6.23 -8.85
CA PHE A 437 14.79 6.64 -7.96
C PHE A 437 14.44 6.53 -6.46
N HIS A 438 13.20 6.80 -6.09
CA HIS A 438 12.77 6.82 -4.67
C HIS A 438 12.41 5.44 -4.11
N ILE A 439 12.35 4.41 -4.94
CA ILE A 439 11.81 3.08 -4.57
C ILE A 439 12.76 1.91 -4.89
N VAL A 440 14.02 2.21 -5.21
CA VAL A 440 15.05 1.19 -5.55
C VAL A 440 15.14 0.11 -4.46
N GLY A 441 15.20 0.48 -3.19
CA GLY A 441 15.28 -0.47 -2.07
C GLY A 441 14.03 -1.37 -1.92
N ILE A 442 12.86 -0.91 -2.33
CA ILE A 442 11.63 -1.72 -2.34
C ILE A 442 11.69 -2.78 -3.43
N LYS A 443 12.14 -2.40 -4.63
CA LYS A 443 12.33 -3.32 -5.76
C LYS A 443 13.28 -4.46 -5.39
N GLU A 444 14.39 -4.15 -4.75
CA GLU A 444 15.35 -5.15 -4.30
C GLU A 444 14.74 -6.13 -3.29
N LYS A 445 13.93 -5.65 -2.34
CA LYS A 445 13.22 -6.52 -1.39
C LYS A 445 12.19 -7.44 -2.08
N ILE A 446 11.50 -6.96 -3.11
CA ILE A 446 10.57 -7.78 -3.92
C ILE A 446 11.34 -8.87 -4.67
N GLU A 447 12.48 -8.54 -5.28
CA GLU A 447 13.31 -9.53 -5.97
C GLU A 447 13.87 -10.60 -5.01
N ILE A 448 14.29 -10.21 -3.81
CA ILE A 448 14.71 -11.15 -2.76
C ILE A 448 13.54 -12.09 -2.38
N ALA A 449 12.34 -11.54 -2.20
CA ALA A 449 11.15 -12.34 -1.89
C ALA A 449 10.83 -13.35 -3.00
N LYS A 450 10.94 -12.96 -4.27
CA LYS A 450 10.78 -13.88 -5.42
C LYS A 450 11.78 -15.01 -5.41
N GLN A 451 13.06 -14.70 -5.17
CA GLN A 451 14.13 -15.70 -5.12
C GLN A 451 13.98 -16.67 -3.95
N SER A 452 13.37 -16.24 -2.86
CA SER A 452 13.15 -17.08 -1.67
C SER A 452 11.97 -18.06 -1.84
N GLN A 453 11.23 -18.00 -2.95
CA GLN A 453 10.12 -18.90 -3.27
C GLN A 453 10.55 -20.16 -4.06
N ILE A 454 11.80 -20.24 -4.47
CA ILE A 454 12.41 -21.36 -5.19
C ILE A 454 13.14 -22.26 -4.20
#